data_622cc36c7af29be9dab0d51b98ae08e8
#
_entry.id   622cc36c7af29be9dab0d51b98ae08e8
#
_cell.length_a   1.000
_cell.length_b   1.000
_cell.length_c   1.000
_cell.angle_alpha   90.00
_cell.angle_beta   90.00
_cell.angle_gamma   90.00
#
_symmetry.space_group_name_H-M   'P 1'
#
loop_
_entity.id
_entity.type
_entity.pdbx_description
1 polymer ?
#
loop_
_entity_poly.entity_id
_entity_poly.type
_entity_poly.pdbx_seq_one_letter_code
_entity_poly.pdbx_strand_id
1 'polypeptide(L)'
;MTLDHYSTAREMLTALRSRDISARELLALHTDRIAQVNPTVNALVSLDLDRAHATAAAADAQTAAGDTVGPLHGLPFAFKDTHDVAGFPTVAGSPLLVDNVPETSELIAERVTAAGAVTVGKTNVPEFAAGSHTFNPVFGTTTNPYDPTRSAGGSSGGAAAALGAGLIPLADGSDMGGSLRNPASFCNVVGLRPTPGRVPCWPNSAPWDALVTQGPMARNVDDLELLLSVISGPDARIRSSLGADALAPRHGVVGLQGLRVAVSADLNGLFPVEGPVREIHDRQSSIFAAAGAVVAEDAPSIPDAEWVFRTLRAWRFKIDLGDRADATPELLKPSLLDNIRQADRLSADDIAKAMVAQAEIQARAVEFFSRHDVLVMPVSQVLPFDAELEYPAAVDGRRCDDYLDWMTSALTVTVLGCPAISVPAGFSAEGLPVGVQIVAAPGNDLFLLDVARAYEQLNPVGAVRPHLLETAGASIPS
;
A
#
# COMPACT_ATOMS: atom_id res chain seq x y z
N MET A 1 0.34 25.56 17.29
CA MET A 1 -0.51 24.39 16.91
C MET A 1 -0.06 23.23 17.78
N THR A 2 -0.94 22.58 18.53
CA THR A 2 -0.53 21.42 19.33
C THR A 2 -0.54 20.20 18.42
N LEU A 3 0.62 19.60 18.17
CA LEU A 3 0.72 18.37 17.41
C LEU A 3 0.24 17.18 18.25
N ASP A 4 -0.41 16.23 17.59
CA ASP A 4 -0.71 14.91 18.12
C ASP A 4 -0.21 13.81 17.15
N HIS A 5 -0.32 12.56 17.55
CA HIS A 5 0.12 11.42 16.74
C HIS A 5 -0.71 11.20 15.45
N TYR A 6 -1.82 11.95 15.27
CA TYR A 6 -2.62 11.97 14.05
C TYR A 6 -2.42 13.22 13.20
N SER A 7 -1.60 14.19 13.65
CA SER A 7 -1.21 15.32 12.82
C SER A 7 -0.62 14.84 11.50
N THR A 8 -0.80 15.62 10.42
CA THR A 8 -0.29 15.24 9.09
C THR A 8 1.24 15.31 9.07
N ALA A 9 1.87 14.53 8.19
CA ALA A 9 3.32 14.60 8.00
C ALA A 9 3.77 16.01 7.63
N ARG A 10 2.98 16.73 6.83
CA ARG A 10 3.26 18.13 6.45
C ARG A 10 3.19 19.09 7.63
N GLU A 11 2.23 18.93 8.55
CA GLU A 11 2.16 19.71 9.80
C GLU A 11 3.36 19.44 10.70
N MET A 12 3.73 18.17 10.88
CA MET A 12 4.91 17.76 11.65
C MET A 12 6.20 18.36 11.07
N LEU A 13 6.39 18.27 9.76
CA LEU A 13 7.54 18.85 9.07
C LEU A 13 7.56 20.39 9.14
N THR A 14 6.40 21.02 9.13
CA THR A 14 6.30 22.48 9.31
C THR A 14 6.76 22.87 10.71
N ALA A 15 6.31 22.18 11.76
CA ALA A 15 6.70 22.43 13.14
C ALA A 15 8.20 22.13 13.38
N LEU A 16 8.77 21.09 12.76
CA LEU A 16 10.21 20.80 12.80
C LEU A 16 11.03 21.94 12.16
N ARG A 17 10.61 22.45 11.00
CA ARG A 17 11.29 23.55 10.28
C ARG A 17 11.20 24.87 11.03
N SER A 18 10.05 25.18 11.64
CA SER A 18 9.87 26.39 12.49
C SER A 18 10.50 26.25 13.86
N ARG A 19 11.00 25.06 14.22
CA ARG A 19 11.56 24.71 15.54
C ARG A 19 10.54 24.80 16.67
N ASP A 20 9.26 24.62 16.36
CA ASP A 20 8.18 24.56 17.36
C ASP A 20 8.22 23.21 18.11
N ILE A 21 8.83 22.20 17.49
CA ILE A 21 9.14 20.87 18.06
C ILE A 21 10.50 20.39 17.54
N SER A 22 11.24 19.67 18.36
CA SER A 22 12.47 18.97 17.96
C SER A 22 12.15 17.59 17.39
N ALA A 23 13.08 17.02 16.62
CA ALA A 23 12.95 15.64 16.11
C ALA A 23 12.86 14.62 17.25
N ARG A 24 13.56 14.87 18.38
CA ARG A 24 13.47 14.01 19.57
C ARG A 24 12.10 14.07 20.23
N GLU A 25 11.49 15.26 20.35
CA GLU A 25 10.13 15.41 20.92
C GLU A 25 9.08 14.78 20.00
N LEU A 26 9.21 14.96 18.67
CA LEU A 26 8.33 14.29 17.72
C LEU A 26 8.49 12.77 17.77
N LEU A 27 9.71 12.27 17.87
CA LEU A 27 9.98 10.83 18.03
C LEU A 27 9.35 10.31 19.34
N ALA A 28 9.47 11.04 20.46
CA ALA A 28 8.89 10.66 21.74
C ALA A 28 7.35 10.56 21.65
N LEU A 29 6.68 11.52 20.99
CA LEU A 29 5.23 11.47 20.74
C LEU A 29 4.81 10.16 20.06
N HIS A 30 5.57 9.70 19.07
CA HIS A 30 5.26 8.46 18.33
C HIS A 30 5.70 7.21 19.10
N THR A 31 6.85 7.21 19.79
CA THR A 31 7.27 6.04 20.57
C THR A 31 6.37 5.76 21.76
N ASP A 32 5.83 6.80 22.41
CA ASP A 32 4.80 6.65 23.45
C ASP A 32 3.53 6.02 22.90
N ARG A 33 3.09 6.44 21.71
CA ARG A 33 1.94 5.84 21.03
C ARG A 33 2.22 4.39 20.60
N ILE A 34 3.41 4.10 20.09
CA ILE A 34 3.84 2.73 19.74
C ILE A 34 3.78 1.82 20.98
N ALA A 35 4.32 2.27 22.10
CA ALA A 35 4.31 1.49 23.33
C ALA A 35 2.87 1.18 23.84
N GLN A 36 1.94 2.11 23.65
CA GLN A 36 0.55 1.96 24.09
C GLN A 36 -0.28 1.07 23.17
N VAL A 37 -0.12 1.19 21.86
CA VAL A 37 -1.07 0.67 20.88
C VAL A 37 -0.53 -0.51 20.07
N ASN A 38 0.79 -0.52 19.77
CA ASN A 38 1.37 -1.58 18.96
C ASN A 38 1.20 -2.99 19.54
N PRO A 39 1.18 -3.22 20.88
CA PRO A 39 0.88 -4.55 21.42
C PRO A 39 -0.50 -5.10 21.02
N THR A 40 -1.48 -4.23 20.73
CA THR A 40 -2.81 -4.63 20.28
C THR A 40 -2.85 -4.90 18.78
N VAL A 41 -2.24 -4.04 17.96
CA VAL A 41 -2.35 -4.12 16.49
C VAL A 41 -1.22 -4.89 15.84
N ASN A 42 -0.08 -5.07 16.52
CA ASN A 42 1.13 -5.76 16.03
C ASN A 42 1.55 -5.29 14.62
N ALA A 43 1.56 -3.97 14.43
CA ALA A 43 1.82 -3.34 13.15
C ALA A 43 3.33 -3.13 12.89
N LEU A 44 4.07 -2.77 13.94
CA LEU A 44 5.51 -2.50 13.89
C LEU A 44 6.28 -3.65 14.54
N VAL A 45 7.31 -4.12 13.84
CA VAL A 45 8.20 -5.20 14.24
C VAL A 45 9.66 -4.74 14.13
N SER A 46 10.60 -5.51 14.64
CA SER A 46 12.04 -5.20 14.54
C SER A 46 12.36 -3.75 14.90
N LEU A 47 11.82 -3.24 16.03
CA LEU A 47 12.07 -1.87 16.50
C LEU A 47 13.52 -1.70 16.95
N ASP A 48 14.15 -0.57 16.57
CA ASP A 48 15.45 -0.11 17.07
C ASP A 48 15.34 1.35 17.54
N LEU A 49 14.80 1.51 18.74
CA LEU A 49 14.53 2.84 19.31
C LEU A 49 15.81 3.57 19.72
N ASP A 50 16.87 2.86 20.11
CA ASP A 50 18.15 3.49 20.45
C ASP A 50 18.75 4.15 19.22
N ARG A 51 18.76 3.47 18.09
CA ARG A 51 19.20 4.03 16.80
C ARG A 51 18.28 5.19 16.35
N ALA A 52 16.98 5.06 16.53
CA ALA A 52 16.02 6.13 16.21
C ALA A 52 16.29 7.39 17.05
N HIS A 53 16.53 7.25 18.37
CA HIS A 53 16.88 8.36 19.24
C HIS A 53 18.22 9.03 18.84
N ALA A 54 19.23 8.24 18.49
CA ALA A 54 20.51 8.78 18.01
C ALA A 54 20.33 9.55 16.69
N THR A 55 19.52 9.04 15.77
CA THR A 55 19.21 9.69 14.49
C THR A 55 18.42 10.99 14.69
N ALA A 56 17.42 11.00 15.59
CA ALA A 56 16.65 12.20 15.92
C ALA A 56 17.54 13.27 16.57
N ALA A 57 18.45 12.88 17.45
CA ALA A 57 19.41 13.81 18.05
C ALA A 57 20.36 14.43 17.01
N ALA A 58 20.82 13.63 16.04
CA ALA A 58 21.62 14.12 14.91
C ALA A 58 20.80 15.10 14.02
N ALA A 59 19.54 14.81 13.78
CA ALA A 59 18.64 15.70 13.03
C ALA A 59 18.46 17.05 13.74
N ASP A 60 18.28 17.06 15.06
CA ASP A 60 18.21 18.30 15.85
C ASP A 60 19.51 19.11 15.76
N ALA A 61 20.68 18.44 15.80
CA ALA A 61 21.97 19.11 15.65
C ALA A 61 22.16 19.74 14.27
N GLN A 62 21.76 19.07 13.18
CA GLN A 62 21.77 19.62 11.82
C GLN A 62 20.86 20.85 11.70
N THR A 63 19.64 20.78 12.27
CA THR A 63 18.70 21.90 12.29
C THR A 63 19.26 23.09 13.07
N ALA A 64 19.94 22.85 14.21
CA ALA A 64 20.59 23.89 15.01
C ALA A 64 21.76 24.54 14.29
N ALA A 65 22.54 23.75 13.54
CA ALA A 65 23.65 24.25 12.72
C ALA A 65 23.20 25.07 11.50
N GLY A 66 21.92 24.98 11.10
CA GLY A 66 21.39 25.63 9.91
C GLY A 66 21.74 24.91 8.61
N ASP A 67 21.99 23.62 8.69
CA ASP A 67 22.31 22.80 7.53
C ASP A 67 21.11 22.71 6.56
N THR A 68 21.42 22.47 5.28
CA THR A 68 20.38 22.10 4.29
C THR A 68 19.92 20.69 4.58
N VAL A 69 18.63 20.53 4.89
CA VAL A 69 18.03 19.25 5.29
C VAL A 69 17.06 18.71 4.25
N GLY A 70 16.86 17.40 4.25
CA GLY A 70 15.97 16.70 3.32
C GLY A 70 14.47 16.96 3.60
N PRO A 71 13.61 16.57 2.64
CA PRO A 71 12.16 16.82 2.75
C PRO A 71 11.45 16.05 3.85
N LEU A 72 12.01 14.95 4.37
CA LEU A 72 11.46 14.13 5.47
C LEU A 72 12.25 14.29 6.78
N HIS A 73 13.08 15.32 6.88
CA HIS A 73 14.02 15.51 7.98
C HIS A 73 13.35 15.48 9.37
N GLY A 74 13.80 14.54 10.19
CA GLY A 74 13.32 14.36 11.57
C GLY A 74 11.99 13.62 11.71
N LEU A 75 11.36 13.20 10.60
CA LEU A 75 10.06 12.54 10.62
C LEU A 75 10.21 11.04 10.95
N PRO A 76 9.49 10.48 11.96
CA PRO A 76 9.48 9.04 12.23
C PRO A 76 8.96 8.22 11.05
N PHE A 77 9.64 7.11 10.73
CA PHE A 77 9.34 6.24 9.60
C PHE A 77 9.61 4.78 9.92
N ALA A 78 8.83 3.86 9.35
CA ALA A 78 9.11 2.43 9.40
C ALA A 78 8.98 1.82 8.01
N PHE A 79 9.95 0.98 7.61
CA PHE A 79 9.98 0.34 6.31
C PHE A 79 9.24 -0.99 6.31
N LYS A 80 8.62 -1.34 5.20
CA LYS A 80 8.04 -2.66 5.00
C LYS A 80 9.10 -3.74 5.23
N ASP A 81 8.78 -4.81 5.97
CA ASP A 81 9.74 -5.86 6.35
C ASP A 81 10.22 -6.75 5.18
N THR A 82 9.88 -6.39 3.96
CA THR A 82 10.47 -6.95 2.73
C THR A 82 11.48 -6.05 2.06
N HIS A 83 11.63 -4.81 2.53
CA HIS A 83 12.60 -3.85 1.96
C HIS A 83 13.86 -3.83 2.82
N ASP A 84 14.98 -4.15 2.22
CA ASP A 84 16.28 -4.17 2.90
C ASP A 84 16.69 -2.76 3.35
N VAL A 85 17.04 -2.65 4.62
CA VAL A 85 17.59 -1.44 5.25
C VAL A 85 18.89 -1.81 5.93
N ALA A 86 19.99 -1.23 5.52
CA ALA A 86 21.31 -1.55 6.04
C ALA A 86 21.38 -1.48 7.58
N GLY A 87 21.78 -2.60 8.18
CA GLY A 87 21.90 -2.73 9.63
C GLY A 87 20.59 -2.86 10.40
N PHE A 88 19.44 -3.03 9.72
CA PHE A 88 18.16 -3.41 10.35
C PHE A 88 17.77 -4.84 9.96
N PRO A 89 17.24 -5.65 10.90
CA PRO A 89 16.68 -6.94 10.54
C PRO A 89 15.64 -6.80 9.43
N THR A 90 15.74 -7.63 8.39
CA THR A 90 14.74 -7.75 7.31
C THR A 90 14.39 -9.21 7.17
N VAL A 91 13.29 -9.58 7.80
CA VAL A 91 12.89 -10.97 8.06
C VAL A 91 11.87 -11.46 7.03
N ALA A 92 11.19 -10.54 6.33
CA ALA A 92 10.10 -10.85 5.40
C ALA A 92 9.04 -11.79 5.99
N GLY A 93 8.85 -11.76 7.32
CA GLY A 93 7.93 -12.64 8.05
C GLY A 93 8.26 -14.14 7.94
N SER A 94 9.48 -14.51 7.52
CA SER A 94 9.88 -15.90 7.27
C SER A 94 10.91 -16.42 8.25
N PRO A 95 10.74 -17.67 8.76
CA PRO A 95 11.76 -18.34 9.56
C PRO A 95 13.12 -18.45 8.86
N LEU A 96 13.13 -18.43 7.52
CA LEU A 96 14.35 -18.49 6.71
C LEU A 96 15.25 -17.25 6.86
N LEU A 97 14.72 -16.14 7.34
CA LEU A 97 15.39 -14.84 7.37
C LEU A 97 15.45 -14.22 8.78
N VAL A 98 15.22 -15.01 9.85
CA VAL A 98 15.18 -14.48 11.24
C VAL A 98 16.48 -13.80 11.68
N ASP A 99 17.60 -14.25 11.14
CA ASP A 99 18.94 -13.70 11.44
C ASP A 99 19.46 -12.77 10.32
N ASN A 100 18.61 -12.45 9.32
CA ASN A 100 19.05 -11.64 8.19
C ASN A 100 19.11 -10.15 8.57
N VAL A 101 20.33 -9.62 8.54
CA VAL A 101 20.61 -8.18 8.68
C VAL A 101 21.37 -7.72 7.45
N PRO A 102 20.70 -7.05 6.50
CA PRO A 102 21.32 -6.64 5.24
C PRO A 102 22.44 -5.62 5.48
N GLU A 103 23.54 -5.74 4.70
CA GLU A 103 24.63 -4.78 4.71
C GLU A 103 24.37 -3.56 3.83
N THR A 104 23.44 -3.68 2.86
CA THR A 104 23.06 -2.63 1.91
C THR A 104 21.57 -2.40 1.93
N SER A 105 21.16 -1.17 1.66
CA SER A 105 19.74 -0.82 1.56
C SER A 105 19.22 -1.00 0.14
N GLU A 106 17.93 -1.30 0.01
CA GLU A 106 17.21 -1.12 -1.24
C GLU A 106 17.08 0.37 -1.60
N LEU A 107 16.89 0.68 -2.88
CA LEU A 107 16.81 2.05 -3.38
C LEU A 107 15.73 2.90 -2.67
N ILE A 108 14.57 2.32 -2.38
CA ILE A 108 13.51 3.03 -1.64
C ILE A 108 13.99 3.45 -0.25
N ALA A 109 14.72 2.57 0.45
CA ALA A 109 15.29 2.87 1.76
C ALA A 109 16.45 3.87 1.68
N GLU A 110 17.30 3.77 0.65
CA GLU A 110 18.34 4.78 0.36
C GLU A 110 17.72 6.18 0.26
N ARG A 111 16.65 6.32 -0.54
CA ARG A 111 15.98 7.60 -0.82
C ARG A 111 15.31 8.20 0.42
N VAL A 112 14.54 7.39 1.16
CA VAL A 112 13.85 7.85 2.37
C VAL A 112 14.84 8.23 3.47
N THR A 113 15.90 7.46 3.66
CA THR A 113 16.96 7.77 4.62
C THR A 113 17.71 9.04 4.21
N ALA A 114 18.06 9.19 2.93
CA ALA A 114 18.72 10.39 2.41
C ALA A 114 17.81 11.64 2.52
N ALA A 115 16.49 11.48 2.50
CA ALA A 115 15.52 12.55 2.74
C ALA A 115 15.44 12.97 4.23
N GLY A 116 16.15 12.27 5.15
CA GLY A 116 16.28 12.63 6.54
C GLY A 116 15.25 12.02 7.49
N ALA A 117 14.52 10.99 7.07
CA ALA A 117 13.58 10.28 7.94
C ALA A 117 14.30 9.55 9.08
N VAL A 118 13.64 9.46 10.25
CA VAL A 118 14.11 8.75 11.43
C VAL A 118 13.48 7.35 11.44
N THR A 119 14.27 6.34 11.08
CA THR A 119 13.78 4.96 11.05
C THR A 119 13.58 4.41 12.45
N VAL A 120 12.34 4.00 12.79
CA VAL A 120 11.99 3.40 14.09
C VAL A 120 11.97 1.87 14.06
N GLY A 121 11.83 1.25 12.89
CA GLY A 121 11.74 -0.20 12.74
C GLY A 121 11.16 -0.62 11.40
N LYS A 122 10.52 -1.80 11.39
CA LYS A 122 9.89 -2.40 10.21
C LYS A 122 8.39 -2.54 10.41
N THR A 123 7.62 -2.53 9.31
CA THR A 123 6.17 -2.82 9.34
C THR A 123 5.92 -4.28 8.96
N ASN A 124 5.03 -4.95 9.71
CA ASN A 124 4.76 -6.38 9.56
C ASN A 124 4.16 -6.73 8.18
N VAL A 125 4.44 -7.95 7.71
CA VAL A 125 4.03 -8.49 6.41
C VAL A 125 3.62 -9.96 6.53
N PRO A 126 2.80 -10.53 5.63
CA PRO A 126 2.74 -11.98 5.48
C PRO A 126 4.07 -12.49 4.92
N GLU A 127 4.38 -13.76 5.16
CA GLU A 127 5.63 -14.38 4.71
C GLU A 127 5.94 -14.08 3.23
N PHE A 128 7.11 -13.48 2.94
CA PHE A 128 7.53 -13.01 1.61
C PHE A 128 6.48 -12.16 0.88
N ALA A 129 5.67 -11.42 1.62
CA ALA A 129 4.54 -10.64 1.09
C ALA A 129 3.52 -11.49 0.30
N ALA A 130 3.45 -12.79 0.52
CA ALA A 130 2.54 -13.71 -0.15
C ALA A 130 1.19 -13.76 0.56
N GLY A 131 0.20 -13.08 0.00
CA GLY A 131 -1.17 -12.97 0.52
C GLY A 131 -1.56 -11.54 0.85
N SER A 132 -2.86 -11.33 1.07
CA SER A 132 -3.42 -10.02 1.40
C SER A 132 -4.05 -9.99 2.80
N HIS A 133 -3.54 -10.84 3.69
CA HIS A 133 -3.72 -10.82 5.12
C HIS A 133 -2.35 -10.91 5.80
N THR A 134 -2.08 -9.99 6.74
CA THR A 134 -0.76 -9.87 7.37
C THR A 134 -0.67 -10.74 8.61
N PHE A 135 -0.13 -11.94 8.43
CA PHE A 135 0.24 -12.87 9.49
C PHE A 135 1.47 -13.68 9.07
N ASN A 136 2.30 -14.06 10.01
CA ASN A 136 3.47 -14.90 9.77
C ASN A 136 3.92 -15.62 11.05
N PRO A 137 4.72 -16.69 10.95
CA PRO A 137 5.14 -17.48 12.09
C PRO A 137 6.21 -16.80 12.98
N VAL A 138 6.83 -15.70 12.52
CA VAL A 138 7.89 -15.01 13.27
C VAL A 138 7.31 -13.94 14.18
N PHE A 139 6.43 -13.08 13.65
CA PHE A 139 5.90 -11.93 14.37
C PHE A 139 4.42 -12.06 14.73
N GLY A 140 3.71 -13.05 14.20
CA GLY A 140 2.27 -13.21 14.40
C GLY A 140 1.43 -12.32 13.47
N THR A 141 0.17 -12.11 13.87
CA THR A 141 -0.86 -11.43 13.07
C THR A 141 -0.89 -9.94 13.36
N THR A 142 -0.99 -9.12 12.32
CA THR A 142 -1.38 -7.71 12.40
C THR A 142 -2.88 -7.59 12.32
N THR A 143 -3.50 -6.94 13.30
CA THR A 143 -4.94 -6.76 13.39
C THR A 143 -5.39 -5.37 12.96
N ASN A 144 -6.68 -5.26 12.63
CA ASN A 144 -7.29 -4.02 12.16
C ASN A 144 -7.41 -2.99 13.30
N PRO A 145 -6.98 -1.73 13.12
CA PRO A 145 -7.12 -0.70 14.16
C PRO A 145 -8.56 -0.38 14.56
N TYR A 146 -9.52 -0.60 13.66
CA TYR A 146 -10.95 -0.34 13.90
C TYR A 146 -11.66 -1.50 14.60
N ASP A 147 -11.17 -2.73 14.41
CA ASP A 147 -11.64 -3.94 15.10
C ASP A 147 -10.48 -4.96 15.16
N PRO A 148 -9.82 -5.14 16.32
CA PRO A 148 -8.70 -6.06 16.48
C PRO A 148 -9.03 -7.55 16.26
N THR A 149 -10.28 -7.92 16.08
CA THR A 149 -10.68 -9.28 15.69
C THR A 149 -10.63 -9.47 14.16
N ARG A 150 -10.38 -8.42 13.42
CA ARG A 150 -10.41 -8.40 11.95
C ARG A 150 -9.01 -8.23 11.36
N SER A 151 -8.88 -8.69 10.11
CA SER A 151 -7.68 -8.54 9.29
C SER A 151 -7.37 -7.07 9.00
N ALA A 152 -6.12 -6.67 9.09
CA ALA A 152 -5.61 -5.38 8.60
C ALA A 152 -5.41 -5.35 7.08
N GLY A 153 -5.68 -6.49 6.40
CA GLY A 153 -5.29 -6.64 5.01
C GLY A 153 -3.80 -6.90 4.85
N GLY A 154 -3.31 -6.84 3.63
CA GLY A 154 -1.90 -7.11 3.29
C GLY A 154 -1.61 -6.95 1.79
N SER A 155 -0.37 -7.15 1.43
CA SER A 155 0.79 -7.53 2.24
C SER A 155 1.42 -6.36 3.02
N SER A 156 1.09 -5.09 2.75
CA SER A 156 1.55 -3.93 3.54
C SER A 156 0.60 -3.64 4.72
N GLY A 157 0.11 -4.70 5.41
CA GLY A 157 -0.89 -4.56 6.48
C GLY A 157 -0.32 -3.91 7.73
N GLY A 158 0.94 -4.19 8.09
CA GLY A 158 1.62 -3.49 9.18
C GLY A 158 1.73 -1.98 8.90
N ALA A 159 2.03 -1.58 7.66
CA ALA A 159 2.08 -0.18 7.25
C ALA A 159 0.71 0.51 7.39
N ALA A 160 -0.35 -0.11 6.84
CA ALA A 160 -1.70 0.43 6.92
C ALA A 160 -2.22 0.52 8.36
N ALA A 161 -2.02 -0.54 9.16
CA ALA A 161 -2.42 -0.56 10.57
C ALA A 161 -1.64 0.49 11.40
N ALA A 162 -0.33 0.64 11.15
CA ALA A 162 0.48 1.66 11.83
C ALA A 162 0.00 3.08 11.52
N LEU A 163 -0.34 3.37 10.26
CA LEU A 163 -0.91 4.66 9.84
C LEU A 163 -2.29 4.89 10.47
N GLY A 164 -3.19 3.92 10.37
CA GLY A 164 -4.55 4.01 10.92
C GLY A 164 -4.57 4.15 12.44
N ALA A 165 -3.62 3.53 13.14
CA ALA A 165 -3.46 3.62 14.58
C ALA A 165 -2.66 4.85 15.05
N GLY A 166 -2.11 5.67 14.14
CA GLY A 166 -1.32 6.85 14.48
C GLY A 166 0.09 6.54 15.00
N LEU A 167 0.66 5.36 14.70
CA LEU A 167 2.00 4.98 15.15
C LEU A 167 3.11 5.69 14.36
N ILE A 168 2.89 5.98 13.09
CA ILE A 168 3.79 6.70 12.20
C ILE A 168 2.99 7.58 11.24
N PRO A 169 3.57 8.68 10.72
CA PRO A 169 2.87 9.58 9.81
C PRO A 169 2.89 9.14 8.34
N LEU A 170 3.93 8.43 7.90
CA LEU A 170 4.15 7.95 6.54
C LEU A 170 4.66 6.50 6.58
N ALA A 171 4.35 5.73 5.56
CA ALA A 171 4.87 4.38 5.36
C ALA A 171 5.07 4.07 3.88
N ASP A 172 6.00 3.17 3.59
CA ASP A 172 6.16 2.56 2.28
C ASP A 172 5.46 1.20 2.19
N GLY A 173 5.37 0.68 1.00
CA GLY A 173 4.87 -0.65 0.73
C GLY A 173 5.18 -1.13 -0.68
N SER A 174 4.65 -2.29 -1.03
CA SER A 174 4.73 -2.83 -2.39
C SER A 174 3.37 -3.43 -2.79
N ASP A 175 3.10 -3.49 -4.09
CA ASP A 175 1.84 -3.98 -4.65
C ASP A 175 2.08 -4.83 -5.89
N MET A 176 1.74 -6.11 -5.80
CA MET A 176 1.61 -6.99 -6.96
C MET A 176 0.13 -7.26 -7.26
N GLY A 177 -0.66 -7.62 -6.25
CA GLY A 177 -2.08 -7.95 -6.38
C GLY A 177 -2.99 -7.14 -5.46
N GLY A 178 -2.63 -5.88 -5.16
CA GLY A 178 -3.39 -5.01 -4.25
C GLY A 178 -2.71 -4.75 -2.91
N SER A 179 -1.44 -5.11 -2.74
CA SER A 179 -0.79 -5.08 -1.42
C SER A 179 -0.47 -3.69 -0.85
N LEU A 180 -0.68 -2.60 -1.59
CA LEU A 180 -0.80 -1.22 -1.10
C LEU A 180 -2.26 -0.86 -0.89
N ARG A 181 -3.14 -1.27 -1.80
CA ARG A 181 -4.52 -0.85 -1.90
C ARG A 181 -5.45 -1.59 -0.93
N ASN A 182 -5.39 -2.92 -0.86
CA ASN A 182 -6.23 -3.72 0.03
C ASN A 182 -6.06 -3.34 1.51
N PRO A 183 -4.83 -3.28 2.06
CA PRO A 183 -4.66 -2.88 3.45
C PRO A 183 -5.04 -1.41 3.69
N ALA A 184 -4.84 -0.52 2.71
CA ALA A 184 -5.31 0.86 2.81
C ALA A 184 -6.83 0.94 2.94
N SER A 185 -7.58 0.15 2.16
CA SER A 185 -9.03 0.03 2.26
C SER A 185 -9.47 -0.48 3.64
N PHE A 186 -8.82 -1.53 4.15
CA PHE A 186 -9.17 -2.15 5.43
C PHE A 186 -8.86 -1.28 6.64
N CYS A 187 -7.85 -0.42 6.57
CA CYS A 187 -7.40 0.43 7.67
C CYS A 187 -7.76 1.91 7.53
N ASN A 188 -8.67 2.27 6.61
CA ASN A 188 -9.14 3.65 6.38
C ASN A 188 -8.00 4.65 6.11
N VAL A 189 -7.03 4.27 5.31
CA VAL A 189 -5.89 5.10 4.89
C VAL A 189 -5.78 5.15 3.37
N VAL A 190 -4.83 5.91 2.86
CA VAL A 190 -4.58 6.06 1.42
C VAL A 190 -3.37 5.23 1.02
N GLY A 191 -3.48 4.45 -0.07
CA GLY A 191 -2.39 3.65 -0.61
C GLY A 191 -2.35 3.73 -2.13
N LEU A 192 -1.19 4.07 -2.69
CA LEU A 192 -1.01 4.23 -4.13
C LEU A 192 -0.17 3.08 -4.70
N ARG A 193 -0.75 2.33 -5.63
CA ARG A 193 -0.02 1.57 -6.64
C ARG A 193 0.34 2.53 -7.77
N PRO A 194 1.60 2.97 -7.92
CA PRO A 194 1.98 3.87 -9.00
C PRO A 194 2.10 3.14 -10.35
N THR A 195 2.19 3.88 -11.42
CA THR A 195 2.60 3.36 -12.74
C THR A 195 3.89 2.57 -12.59
N PRO A 196 4.01 1.35 -13.16
CA PRO A 196 5.27 0.60 -13.17
C PRO A 196 6.45 1.44 -13.66
N GLY A 197 7.55 1.44 -12.88
CA GLY A 197 8.72 2.27 -13.17
C GLY A 197 8.69 3.68 -12.58
N ARG A 198 7.57 4.15 -12.04
CA ARG A 198 7.49 5.45 -11.32
C ARG A 198 8.37 5.44 -10.07
N VAL A 199 8.27 4.39 -9.28
CA VAL A 199 9.16 4.09 -8.17
C VAL A 199 10.06 2.94 -8.62
N PRO A 200 11.34 3.20 -8.91
CA PRO A 200 12.25 2.16 -9.38
C PRO A 200 12.65 1.22 -8.24
N CYS A 201 12.58 -0.09 -8.50
CA CYS A 201 12.92 -1.13 -7.52
C CYS A 201 14.34 -1.66 -7.78
N TRP A 202 15.24 -1.50 -6.79
CA TRP A 202 16.59 -2.03 -6.83
C TRP A 202 17.03 -2.51 -5.44
N PRO A 203 17.63 -3.73 -5.33
CA PRO A 203 17.82 -4.74 -6.40
C PRO A 203 16.51 -5.34 -6.89
N ASN A 204 16.48 -5.94 -8.09
CA ASN A 204 15.31 -6.60 -8.66
C ASN A 204 15.76 -7.77 -9.55
N SER A 205 15.31 -8.98 -9.22
CA SER A 205 15.63 -10.21 -9.95
C SER A 205 14.97 -10.30 -11.33
N ALA A 206 13.85 -9.56 -11.53
CA ALA A 206 13.11 -9.53 -12.79
C ALA A 206 12.75 -8.07 -13.17
N PRO A 207 13.75 -7.25 -13.57
CA PRO A 207 13.55 -5.82 -13.80
C PRO A 207 12.64 -5.47 -14.99
N TRP A 208 12.28 -6.45 -15.81
CA TRP A 208 11.29 -6.34 -16.90
C TRP A 208 9.85 -6.65 -16.46
N ASP A 209 9.67 -7.21 -15.27
CA ASP A 209 8.34 -7.50 -14.73
C ASP A 209 7.65 -6.22 -14.24
N ALA A 210 6.44 -5.98 -14.73
CA ALA A 210 5.63 -4.83 -14.38
C ALA A 210 4.54 -5.14 -13.33
N LEU A 211 4.45 -6.38 -12.83
CA LEU A 211 3.45 -6.75 -11.85
C LEU A 211 3.73 -6.10 -10.48
N VAL A 212 5.00 -6.12 -10.04
CA VAL A 212 5.40 -5.56 -8.74
C VAL A 212 5.73 -4.08 -8.87
N THR A 213 5.16 -3.26 -7.98
CA THR A 213 5.55 -1.86 -7.79
C THR A 213 5.78 -1.61 -6.30
N GLN A 214 6.70 -0.71 -5.97
CA GLN A 214 6.79 -0.09 -4.65
C GLN A 214 5.99 1.21 -4.66
N GLY A 215 5.48 1.64 -3.50
CA GLY A 215 4.69 2.86 -3.44
C GLY A 215 4.44 3.38 -2.03
N PRO A 216 3.87 4.59 -1.93
CA PRO A 216 3.61 5.27 -0.67
C PRO A 216 2.26 4.89 -0.07
N MET A 217 2.19 5.00 1.26
CA MET A 217 0.97 4.97 2.05
C MET A 217 0.96 6.13 3.05
N ALA A 218 -0.20 6.72 3.29
CA ALA A 218 -0.40 7.80 4.24
C ALA A 218 -1.87 7.89 4.70
N ARG A 219 -2.16 8.74 5.68
CA ARG A 219 -3.55 8.98 6.11
C ARG A 219 -4.34 9.91 5.17
N ASN A 220 -3.66 10.66 4.31
CA ASN A 220 -4.25 11.60 3.35
C ASN A 220 -3.43 11.66 2.06
N VAL A 221 -4.02 12.22 1.01
CA VAL A 221 -3.40 12.29 -0.33
C VAL A 221 -2.19 13.23 -0.36
N ASP A 222 -2.20 14.34 0.39
CA ASP A 222 -1.10 15.32 0.38
C ASP A 222 0.19 14.75 1.00
N ASP A 223 0.07 14.00 2.08
CA ASP A 223 1.20 13.31 2.72
C ASP A 223 1.70 12.14 1.86
N LEU A 224 0.78 11.44 1.20
CA LEU A 224 1.13 10.38 0.25
C LEU A 224 1.93 10.94 -0.93
N GLU A 225 1.52 12.08 -1.51
CA GLU A 225 2.25 12.76 -2.59
C GLU A 225 3.64 13.20 -2.13
N LEU A 226 3.79 13.69 -0.91
CA LEU A 226 5.08 14.03 -0.34
C LEU A 226 6.04 12.82 -0.36
N LEU A 227 5.58 11.67 0.11
CA LEU A 227 6.42 10.46 0.09
C LEU A 227 6.68 9.99 -1.35
N LEU A 228 5.68 10.03 -2.24
CA LEU A 228 5.87 9.70 -3.65
C LEU A 228 6.96 10.56 -4.29
N SER A 229 7.00 11.84 -4.00
CA SER A 229 8.02 12.76 -4.52
C SER A 229 9.45 12.39 -4.10
N VAL A 230 9.61 11.77 -2.93
CA VAL A 230 10.90 11.31 -2.41
C VAL A 230 11.34 10.00 -3.06
N ILE A 231 10.43 9.04 -3.19
CA ILE A 231 10.76 7.69 -3.64
C ILE A 231 10.75 7.52 -5.17
N SER A 232 10.17 8.49 -5.90
CA SER A 232 10.07 8.48 -7.36
C SER A 232 11.32 9.02 -8.07
N GLY A 233 11.32 8.86 -9.39
CA GLY A 233 12.34 9.41 -10.27
C GLY A 233 13.34 8.37 -10.77
N PRO A 234 14.12 8.72 -11.81
CA PRO A 234 15.00 7.78 -12.50
C PRO A 234 16.13 7.29 -11.60
N ASP A 235 16.59 6.06 -11.88
CA ASP A 235 17.83 5.51 -11.35
C ASP A 235 18.58 4.77 -12.46
N ALA A 236 19.87 5.04 -12.59
CA ALA A 236 20.70 4.48 -13.67
C ALA A 236 20.83 2.94 -13.62
N ARG A 237 20.58 2.34 -12.46
CA ARG A 237 20.57 0.88 -12.25
C ARG A 237 19.33 0.22 -12.85
N ILE A 238 18.23 0.99 -13.09
CA ILE A 238 16.91 0.50 -13.54
C ILE A 238 16.53 1.13 -14.87
N ARG A 239 16.63 0.36 -15.96
CA ARG A 239 16.31 0.82 -17.32
C ARG A 239 14.84 1.20 -17.52
N SER A 240 13.93 0.56 -16.78
CA SER A 240 12.47 0.81 -16.85
C SER A 240 12.03 1.97 -15.95
N SER A 241 12.95 2.66 -15.25
CA SER A 241 12.59 3.82 -14.44
C SER A 241 12.09 4.98 -15.31
N LEU A 242 10.99 5.62 -14.89
CA LEU A 242 10.41 6.76 -15.57
C LEU A 242 11.24 8.02 -15.29
N GLY A 243 11.43 8.85 -16.32
CA GLY A 243 12.15 10.12 -16.22
C GLY A 243 11.47 11.12 -15.26
N ALA A 244 12.25 12.09 -14.78
CA ALA A 244 11.76 13.14 -13.88
C ALA A 244 10.64 13.99 -14.52
N ASP A 245 10.67 14.22 -15.83
CA ASP A 245 9.64 14.97 -16.55
C ASP A 245 8.25 14.33 -16.49
N ALA A 246 8.19 13.01 -16.23
CA ALA A 246 6.94 12.30 -16.00
C ALA A 246 6.28 12.68 -14.64
N LEU A 247 6.97 13.45 -13.78
CA LEU A 247 6.46 14.02 -12.54
C LEU A 247 6.12 15.52 -12.65
N ALA A 248 6.28 16.14 -13.83
CA ALA A 248 5.94 17.54 -13.99
C ALA A 248 4.45 17.79 -13.68
N PRO A 249 4.12 18.75 -12.81
CA PRO A 249 2.74 19.08 -12.52
C PRO A 249 2.01 19.42 -13.82
N ARG A 250 0.89 18.77 -14.09
CA ARG A 250 -0.01 19.27 -15.14
C ARG A 250 -0.63 20.56 -14.63
N HIS A 251 -0.46 21.64 -15.38
CA HIS A 251 -1.03 22.93 -15.03
C HIS A 251 -2.56 22.84 -15.07
N GLY A 252 -3.16 23.01 -13.92
CA GLY A 252 -4.59 23.08 -13.70
C GLY A 252 -5.00 22.29 -12.46
N VAL A 253 -5.60 22.96 -11.49
CA VAL A 253 -6.30 22.27 -10.40
C VAL A 253 -7.41 21.47 -11.07
N VAL A 254 -7.29 20.16 -11.04
CA VAL A 254 -8.35 19.27 -11.52
C VAL A 254 -9.44 19.26 -10.46
N GLY A 255 -10.42 20.16 -10.62
CA GLY A 255 -11.71 19.95 -9.97
C GLY A 255 -12.39 18.75 -10.64
N LEU A 256 -13.37 18.15 -9.99
CA LEU A 256 -14.13 17.04 -10.56
C LEU A 256 -15.15 17.49 -11.64
N GLN A 257 -15.31 18.78 -11.86
CA GLN A 257 -16.22 19.34 -12.84
C GLN A 257 -15.85 18.91 -14.27
N GLY A 258 -16.78 18.21 -14.94
CA GLY A 258 -16.59 17.72 -16.30
C GLY A 258 -15.68 16.50 -16.44
N LEU A 259 -15.16 15.95 -15.32
CA LEU A 259 -14.37 14.72 -15.30
C LEU A 259 -15.22 13.55 -15.80
N ARG A 260 -14.73 12.76 -16.76
CA ARG A 260 -15.40 11.57 -17.29
C ARG A 260 -15.07 10.37 -16.41
N VAL A 261 -16.00 9.99 -15.55
CA VAL A 261 -15.83 8.91 -14.55
C VAL A 261 -16.59 7.68 -15.01
N ALA A 262 -15.87 6.59 -15.23
CA ALA A 262 -16.47 5.28 -15.32
C ALA A 262 -16.59 4.68 -13.91
N VAL A 263 -17.70 4.01 -13.64
CA VAL A 263 -17.95 3.33 -12.36
C VAL A 263 -18.33 1.88 -12.63
N SER A 264 -17.70 0.94 -11.97
CA SER A 264 -18.03 -0.48 -12.07
C SER A 264 -17.75 -1.21 -10.78
N ALA A 265 -18.74 -1.90 -10.24
CA ALA A 265 -18.57 -2.66 -9.01
C ALA A 265 -17.77 -3.95 -9.20
N ASP A 266 -17.82 -4.57 -10.38
CA ASP A 266 -17.36 -5.93 -10.61
C ASP A 266 -16.79 -6.18 -12.02
N LEU A 267 -16.47 -5.11 -12.77
CA LEU A 267 -15.97 -5.15 -14.15
C LEU A 267 -16.85 -6.00 -15.07
N ASN A 268 -18.17 -5.69 -15.10
CA ASN A 268 -19.19 -6.40 -15.86
C ASN A 268 -19.38 -7.87 -15.40
N GLY A 269 -19.34 -8.13 -14.10
CA GLY A 269 -19.56 -9.46 -13.51
C GLY A 269 -18.31 -10.37 -13.54
N LEU A 270 -17.12 -9.81 -13.69
CA LEU A 270 -15.88 -10.59 -13.71
C LEU A 270 -15.61 -11.27 -12.35
N PHE A 271 -16.00 -10.64 -11.25
CA PHE A 271 -15.81 -11.16 -9.89
C PHE A 271 -17.00 -10.81 -8.97
N PRO A 272 -17.26 -11.61 -7.93
CA PRO A 272 -18.28 -11.31 -6.93
C PRO A 272 -17.80 -10.19 -5.98
N VAL A 273 -18.73 -9.44 -5.40
CA VAL A 273 -18.49 -8.39 -4.40
C VAL A 273 -19.54 -8.49 -3.31
N GLU A 274 -19.12 -8.53 -2.05
CA GLU A 274 -20.03 -8.54 -0.90
C GLU A 274 -20.99 -7.35 -0.89
N GLY A 275 -22.25 -7.59 -0.47
CA GLY A 275 -23.31 -6.59 -0.45
C GLY A 275 -22.89 -5.27 0.22
N PRO A 276 -22.33 -5.27 1.45
CA PRO A 276 -21.92 -4.04 2.13
C PRO A 276 -20.82 -3.23 1.38
N VAL A 277 -19.89 -3.93 0.70
CA VAL A 277 -18.86 -3.26 -0.13
C VAL A 277 -19.50 -2.63 -1.36
N ARG A 278 -20.39 -3.36 -2.05
CA ARG A 278 -21.14 -2.89 -3.22
C ARG A 278 -21.99 -1.67 -2.85
N GLU A 279 -22.69 -1.70 -1.72
CA GLU A 279 -23.53 -0.59 -1.25
C GLU A 279 -22.72 0.71 -1.05
N ILE A 280 -21.51 0.63 -0.49
CA ILE A 280 -20.64 1.79 -0.32
C ILE A 280 -20.09 2.25 -1.67
N HIS A 281 -19.71 1.32 -2.55
CA HIS A 281 -19.25 1.63 -3.89
C HIS A 281 -20.33 2.35 -4.72
N ASP A 282 -21.57 1.89 -4.70
CA ASP A 282 -22.64 2.46 -5.52
C ASP A 282 -22.95 3.93 -5.16
N ARG A 283 -22.70 4.33 -3.90
CA ARG A 283 -22.83 5.74 -3.46
C ARG A 283 -21.81 6.67 -4.13
N GLN A 284 -20.69 6.14 -4.64
CA GLN A 284 -19.63 6.96 -5.24
C GLN A 284 -20.09 7.68 -6.49
N SER A 285 -20.92 7.04 -7.31
CA SER A 285 -21.53 7.67 -8.49
C SER A 285 -22.19 9.01 -8.15
N SER A 286 -22.93 9.07 -7.04
CA SER A 286 -23.61 10.29 -6.60
C SER A 286 -22.63 11.36 -6.09
N ILE A 287 -21.53 10.96 -5.42
CA ILE A 287 -20.49 11.90 -4.94
C ILE A 287 -19.81 12.58 -6.13
N PHE A 288 -19.38 11.81 -7.12
CA PHE A 288 -18.74 12.36 -8.33
C PHE A 288 -19.73 13.22 -9.15
N ALA A 289 -20.96 12.76 -9.33
CA ALA A 289 -21.99 13.51 -10.06
C ALA A 289 -22.33 14.84 -9.38
N ALA A 290 -22.46 14.87 -8.05
CA ALA A 290 -22.71 16.09 -7.27
C ALA A 290 -21.56 17.11 -7.39
N ALA A 291 -20.33 16.65 -7.65
CA ALA A 291 -19.18 17.49 -7.92
C ALA A 291 -19.08 17.94 -9.40
N GLY A 292 -20.07 17.59 -10.24
CA GLY A 292 -20.14 17.99 -11.64
C GLY A 292 -19.40 17.08 -12.62
N ALA A 293 -18.97 15.88 -12.20
CA ALA A 293 -18.41 14.88 -13.08
C ALA A 293 -19.50 14.27 -14.01
N VAL A 294 -19.08 13.80 -15.18
CA VAL A 294 -19.90 13.01 -16.10
C VAL A 294 -19.67 11.53 -15.75
N VAL A 295 -20.62 10.94 -15.04
CA VAL A 295 -20.51 9.56 -14.55
C VAL A 295 -21.24 8.60 -15.50
N ALA A 296 -20.59 7.50 -15.84
CA ALA A 296 -21.15 6.41 -16.64
C ALA A 296 -20.81 5.05 -16.01
N GLU A 297 -21.74 4.11 -16.08
CA GLU A 297 -21.45 2.71 -15.78
C GLU A 297 -20.78 2.09 -16.99
N ASP A 298 -19.47 1.82 -16.89
CA ASP A 298 -18.64 1.24 -17.96
C ASP A 298 -17.38 0.59 -17.34
N ALA A 299 -16.84 -0.41 -18.04
CA ALA A 299 -15.61 -1.11 -17.64
C ALA A 299 -14.85 -1.65 -18.85
N PRO A 300 -13.49 -1.75 -18.77
CA PRO A 300 -12.73 -2.41 -19.82
C PRO A 300 -13.04 -3.92 -19.87
N SER A 301 -13.16 -4.48 -21.07
CA SER A 301 -13.36 -5.92 -21.25
C SER A 301 -12.03 -6.67 -21.13
N ILE A 302 -11.82 -7.36 -20.01
CA ILE A 302 -10.55 -8.02 -19.65
C ILE A 302 -10.77 -9.43 -19.07
N PRO A 303 -11.47 -10.34 -19.79
CA PRO A 303 -11.88 -11.64 -19.23
C PRO A 303 -10.70 -12.52 -18.81
N ASP A 304 -9.52 -12.36 -19.43
CA ASP A 304 -8.34 -13.20 -19.19
C ASP A 304 -7.41 -12.66 -18.09
N ALA A 305 -7.77 -11.50 -17.45
CA ALA A 305 -6.87 -10.81 -16.53
C ALA A 305 -6.45 -11.67 -15.33
N GLU A 306 -7.36 -12.45 -14.75
CA GLU A 306 -7.05 -13.34 -13.64
C GLU A 306 -6.07 -14.44 -14.05
N TRP A 307 -6.30 -15.11 -15.19
CA TRP A 307 -5.38 -16.14 -15.70
C TRP A 307 -4.00 -15.57 -15.99
N VAL A 308 -3.92 -14.40 -16.63
CA VAL A 308 -2.66 -13.69 -16.90
C VAL A 308 -1.92 -13.42 -15.60
N PHE A 309 -2.62 -12.86 -14.60
CA PHE A 309 -2.03 -12.57 -13.31
C PHE A 309 -1.47 -13.83 -12.64
N ARG A 310 -2.29 -14.88 -12.52
CA ARG A 310 -1.89 -16.14 -11.87
C ARG A 310 -0.67 -16.77 -12.54
N THR A 311 -0.63 -16.79 -13.88
CA THR A 311 0.47 -17.35 -14.66
C THR A 311 1.77 -16.57 -14.45
N LEU A 312 1.74 -15.27 -14.65
CA LEU A 312 2.94 -14.42 -14.53
C LEU A 312 3.42 -14.31 -13.07
N ARG A 313 2.49 -14.31 -12.11
CA ARG A 313 2.83 -14.31 -10.69
C ARG A 313 3.50 -15.62 -10.25
N ALA A 314 3.01 -16.77 -10.68
CA ALA A 314 3.64 -18.06 -10.38
C ALA A 314 5.07 -18.10 -10.94
N TRP A 315 5.25 -17.69 -12.19
CA TRP A 315 6.57 -17.55 -12.80
C TRP A 315 7.48 -16.59 -12.02
N ARG A 316 6.99 -15.43 -11.62
CA ARG A 316 7.75 -14.48 -10.80
C ARG A 316 8.16 -15.08 -9.44
N PHE A 317 7.27 -15.78 -8.76
CA PHE A 317 7.57 -16.43 -7.49
C PHE A 317 8.64 -17.53 -7.63
N LYS A 318 8.65 -18.26 -8.75
CA LYS A 318 9.71 -19.24 -9.05
C LYS A 318 11.07 -18.54 -9.22
N ILE A 319 11.12 -17.37 -9.86
CA ILE A 319 12.35 -16.58 -10.00
C ILE A 319 12.86 -16.14 -8.62
N ASP A 320 11.99 -15.63 -7.76
CA ASP A 320 12.39 -15.04 -6.50
C ASP A 320 12.65 -16.05 -5.38
N LEU A 321 11.91 -17.16 -5.36
CA LEU A 321 11.83 -18.08 -4.23
C LEU A 321 12.03 -19.55 -4.58
N GLY A 322 12.21 -19.90 -5.87
CA GLY A 322 12.31 -21.28 -6.33
C GLY A 322 13.40 -22.07 -5.61
N ASP A 323 14.62 -21.52 -5.53
CA ASP A 323 15.75 -22.19 -4.88
C ASP A 323 15.48 -22.44 -3.37
N ARG A 324 14.79 -21.51 -2.70
CA ARG A 324 14.41 -21.68 -1.29
C ARG A 324 13.33 -22.74 -1.13
N ALA A 325 12.35 -22.77 -2.02
CA ALA A 325 11.29 -23.78 -2.02
C ALA A 325 11.83 -25.20 -2.29
N ASP A 326 12.91 -25.33 -3.07
CA ASP A 326 13.56 -26.60 -3.33
C ASP A 326 14.48 -27.03 -2.17
N ALA A 327 15.13 -26.09 -1.50
CA ALA A 327 16.09 -26.37 -0.42
C ALA A 327 15.42 -26.63 0.94
N THR A 328 14.37 -25.89 1.30
CA THR A 328 13.74 -25.88 2.63
C THR A 328 12.22 -25.71 2.56
N PRO A 329 11.49 -26.58 1.83
CA PRO A 329 10.04 -26.43 1.62
C PRO A 329 9.23 -26.45 2.92
N GLU A 330 9.72 -27.14 3.95
CA GLU A 330 9.06 -27.27 5.27
C GLU A 330 9.06 -25.99 6.09
N LEU A 331 9.92 -25.03 5.75
CA LEU A 331 9.99 -23.73 6.43
C LEU A 331 9.11 -22.66 5.77
N LEU A 332 8.51 -22.98 4.62
CA LEU A 332 7.61 -22.09 3.91
C LEU A 332 6.14 -22.38 4.24
N LYS A 333 5.34 -21.32 4.33
CA LYS A 333 3.88 -21.43 4.46
C LYS A 333 3.30 -22.27 3.32
N PRO A 334 2.37 -23.22 3.58
CA PRO A 334 1.83 -24.12 2.56
C PRO A 334 1.26 -23.42 1.33
N SER A 335 0.49 -22.34 1.52
CA SER A 335 -0.09 -21.55 0.43
C SER A 335 0.96 -20.82 -0.41
N LEU A 336 2.08 -20.38 0.18
CA LEU A 336 3.21 -19.81 -0.53
C LEU A 336 3.94 -20.87 -1.34
N LEU A 337 4.23 -22.02 -0.73
CA LEU A 337 4.90 -23.14 -1.41
C LEU A 337 4.07 -23.62 -2.61
N ASP A 338 2.74 -23.74 -2.47
CA ASP A 338 1.85 -24.08 -3.58
C ASP A 338 1.94 -23.06 -4.71
N ASN A 339 1.93 -21.76 -4.39
CA ASN A 339 2.06 -20.70 -5.41
C ASN A 339 3.40 -20.77 -6.18
N ILE A 340 4.51 -21.08 -5.49
CA ILE A 340 5.81 -21.24 -6.14
C ILE A 340 5.77 -22.46 -7.07
N ARG A 341 5.20 -23.58 -6.62
CA ARG A 341 5.12 -24.84 -7.36
C ARG A 341 4.11 -24.83 -8.51
N GLN A 342 3.17 -23.87 -8.54
CA GLN A 342 2.33 -23.65 -9.71
C GLN A 342 3.17 -23.38 -10.96
N ALA A 343 4.32 -22.71 -10.82
CA ALA A 343 5.24 -22.46 -11.94
C ALA A 343 5.84 -23.74 -12.54
N ASP A 344 5.98 -24.81 -11.77
CA ASP A 344 6.53 -26.09 -12.27
C ASP A 344 5.62 -26.77 -13.30
N ARG A 345 4.35 -26.32 -13.37
CA ARG A 345 3.35 -26.81 -14.35
C ARG A 345 3.28 -25.94 -15.61
N LEU A 346 3.95 -24.77 -15.61
CA LEU A 346 3.93 -23.83 -16.73
C LEU A 346 4.98 -24.22 -17.77
N SER A 347 4.56 -24.21 -19.02
CA SER A 347 5.47 -24.27 -20.16
C SER A 347 5.92 -22.87 -20.59
N ALA A 348 6.98 -22.79 -21.39
CA ALA A 348 7.37 -21.52 -22.02
C ALA A 348 6.25 -20.93 -22.90
N ASP A 349 5.40 -21.78 -23.49
CA ASP A 349 4.26 -21.36 -24.30
C ASP A 349 3.15 -20.71 -23.43
N ASP A 350 2.92 -21.21 -22.21
CA ASP A 350 1.96 -20.60 -21.28
C ASP A 350 2.40 -19.19 -20.87
N ILE A 351 3.69 -19.02 -20.56
CA ILE A 351 4.25 -17.71 -20.22
C ILE A 351 4.16 -16.75 -21.42
N ALA A 352 4.52 -17.23 -22.61
CA ALA A 352 4.44 -16.42 -23.83
C ALA A 352 3.00 -15.96 -24.12
N LYS A 353 2.03 -16.86 -24.01
CA LYS A 353 0.60 -16.53 -24.16
C LYS A 353 0.12 -15.51 -23.12
N ALA A 354 0.53 -15.67 -21.86
CA ALA A 354 0.17 -14.73 -20.80
C ALA A 354 0.75 -13.34 -21.05
N MET A 355 1.99 -13.25 -21.55
CA MET A 355 2.59 -11.95 -21.90
C MET A 355 1.89 -11.28 -23.10
N VAL A 356 1.49 -12.05 -24.11
CA VAL A 356 0.70 -11.52 -25.26
C VAL A 356 -0.66 -11.05 -24.78
N ALA A 357 -1.37 -11.85 -23.99
CA ALA A 357 -2.67 -11.47 -23.42
C ALA A 357 -2.58 -10.24 -22.51
N GLN A 358 -1.49 -10.09 -21.72
CA GLN A 358 -1.24 -8.87 -20.94
C GLN A 358 -1.11 -7.64 -21.82
N ALA A 359 -0.36 -7.74 -22.93
CA ALA A 359 -0.21 -6.61 -23.86
C ALA A 359 -1.55 -6.21 -24.50
N GLU A 360 -2.41 -7.18 -24.85
CA GLU A 360 -3.75 -6.92 -25.36
C GLU A 360 -4.66 -6.27 -24.30
N ILE A 361 -4.58 -6.70 -23.04
CA ILE A 361 -5.31 -6.11 -21.92
C ILE A 361 -4.88 -4.65 -21.72
N GLN A 362 -3.57 -4.37 -21.78
CA GLN A 362 -3.04 -3.00 -21.67
C GLN A 362 -3.48 -2.12 -22.85
N ALA A 363 -3.54 -2.65 -24.07
CA ALA A 363 -4.08 -1.92 -25.22
C ALA A 363 -5.57 -1.56 -25.02
N ARG A 364 -6.37 -2.48 -24.48
CA ARG A 364 -7.78 -2.21 -24.12
C ARG A 364 -7.90 -1.16 -23.01
N ALA A 365 -6.99 -1.12 -22.06
CA ALA A 365 -6.95 -0.06 -21.06
C ALA A 365 -6.71 1.32 -21.68
N VAL A 366 -5.76 1.43 -22.61
CA VAL A 366 -5.51 2.68 -23.35
C VAL A 366 -6.76 3.12 -24.13
N GLU A 367 -7.43 2.22 -24.82
CA GLU A 367 -8.69 2.48 -25.51
C GLU A 367 -9.78 2.96 -24.54
N PHE A 368 -9.95 2.28 -23.42
CA PHE A 368 -10.93 2.63 -22.40
C PHE A 368 -10.69 4.05 -21.87
N PHE A 369 -9.46 4.37 -21.49
CA PHE A 369 -9.08 5.70 -20.98
C PHE A 369 -9.03 6.80 -22.05
N SER A 370 -9.24 6.50 -23.33
CA SER A 370 -9.50 7.53 -24.35
C SER A 370 -10.91 8.12 -24.20
N ARG A 371 -11.85 7.35 -23.64
CA ARG A 371 -13.25 7.75 -23.42
C ARG A 371 -13.52 8.21 -21.98
N HIS A 372 -12.76 7.71 -21.01
CA HIS A 372 -12.90 8.00 -19.58
C HIS A 372 -11.58 8.54 -19.03
N ASP A 373 -11.67 9.42 -18.04
CA ASP A 373 -10.48 9.98 -17.39
C ASP A 373 -10.05 9.10 -16.21
N VAL A 374 -11.01 8.52 -15.49
CA VAL A 374 -10.80 7.57 -14.40
C VAL A 374 -11.84 6.46 -14.38
N LEU A 375 -11.47 5.33 -13.77
CA LEU A 375 -12.37 4.23 -13.39
C LEU A 375 -12.42 4.16 -11.86
N VAL A 376 -13.61 4.11 -11.30
CA VAL A 376 -13.87 3.92 -9.86
C VAL A 376 -14.47 2.54 -9.63
N MET A 377 -13.85 1.76 -8.74
CA MET A 377 -14.28 0.41 -8.44
C MET A 377 -13.91 0.02 -6.99
N PRO A 378 -14.49 -1.04 -6.40
CA PRO A 378 -14.05 -1.53 -5.09
C PRO A 378 -12.57 -1.88 -5.08
N VAL A 379 -11.87 -1.59 -3.99
CA VAL A 379 -10.49 -2.07 -3.78
C VAL A 379 -10.53 -3.56 -3.50
N SER A 380 -11.27 -3.93 -2.48
CA SER A 380 -11.44 -5.30 -1.98
C SER A 380 -12.86 -5.76 -2.28
N GLN A 381 -13.03 -7.04 -2.56
CA GLN A 381 -14.33 -7.67 -2.79
C GLN A 381 -15.10 -7.93 -1.48
N VAL A 382 -14.40 -7.89 -0.34
CA VAL A 382 -14.91 -8.25 0.98
C VAL A 382 -14.61 -7.15 2.01
N LEU A 383 -15.36 -7.14 3.10
CA LEU A 383 -15.01 -6.40 4.32
C LEU A 383 -13.75 -6.99 4.99
N PRO A 384 -13.11 -6.27 5.93
CA PRO A 384 -12.13 -6.85 6.83
C PRO A 384 -12.69 -8.12 7.49
N PHE A 385 -12.15 -9.28 7.11
CA PHE A 385 -12.59 -10.59 7.59
C PHE A 385 -11.88 -10.97 8.91
N ASP A 386 -12.32 -12.08 9.53
CA ASP A 386 -11.76 -12.60 10.78
C ASP A 386 -10.24 -12.81 10.68
N ALA A 387 -9.49 -12.21 11.62
CA ALA A 387 -8.03 -12.25 11.64
C ALA A 387 -7.43 -13.65 11.91
N GLU A 388 -8.22 -14.62 12.33
CA GLU A 388 -7.79 -16.01 12.49
C GLU A 388 -7.83 -16.80 11.17
N LEU A 389 -8.49 -16.28 10.14
CA LEU A 389 -8.59 -16.90 8.82
C LEU A 389 -7.47 -16.42 7.90
N GLU A 390 -6.83 -17.31 7.13
CA GLU A 390 -5.88 -16.91 6.10
C GLU A 390 -6.56 -16.10 4.97
N TYR A 391 -7.79 -16.50 4.60
CA TYR A 391 -8.64 -15.82 3.63
C TYR A 391 -10.11 -16.21 3.82
N PRO A 392 -11.08 -15.44 3.34
CA PRO A 392 -12.49 -15.77 3.46
C PRO A 392 -12.82 -17.03 2.64
N ALA A 393 -13.69 -17.89 3.19
CA ALA A 393 -14.10 -19.14 2.53
C ALA A 393 -14.91 -18.90 1.24
N ALA A 394 -15.58 -17.76 1.14
CA ALA A 394 -16.39 -17.38 -0.03
C ALA A 394 -16.54 -15.86 -0.10
N VAL A 395 -16.83 -15.33 -1.30
CA VAL A 395 -17.25 -13.95 -1.57
C VAL A 395 -18.62 -13.99 -2.21
N ASP A 396 -19.62 -13.39 -1.57
CA ASP A 396 -21.01 -13.34 -2.05
C ASP A 396 -21.52 -14.71 -2.56
N GLY A 397 -21.27 -15.78 -1.78
CA GLY A 397 -21.67 -17.15 -2.09
C GLY A 397 -20.76 -17.90 -3.08
N ARG A 398 -19.82 -17.26 -3.75
CA ARG A 398 -18.80 -17.91 -4.58
C ARG A 398 -17.62 -18.35 -3.71
N ARG A 399 -17.39 -19.66 -3.65
CA ARG A 399 -16.28 -20.25 -2.87
C ARG A 399 -14.93 -19.72 -3.33
N CYS A 400 -14.02 -19.47 -2.37
CA CYS A 400 -12.60 -19.22 -2.61
C CYS A 400 -11.83 -20.55 -2.54
N ASP A 401 -11.07 -20.86 -3.58
CA ASP A 401 -10.19 -22.03 -3.63
C ASP A 401 -8.79 -21.71 -3.12
N ASP A 402 -8.37 -20.43 -3.26
CA ASP A 402 -7.16 -19.87 -2.66
C ASP A 402 -7.36 -18.38 -2.29
N TYR A 403 -6.31 -17.78 -1.72
CA TYR A 403 -6.38 -16.39 -1.26
C TYR A 403 -6.40 -15.36 -2.41
N LEU A 404 -6.17 -15.71 -3.67
CA LEU A 404 -6.27 -14.80 -4.80
C LEU A 404 -7.72 -14.52 -5.20
N ASP A 405 -8.64 -15.44 -4.93
CA ASP A 405 -10.02 -15.36 -5.40
C ASP A 405 -10.78 -14.15 -4.84
N TRP A 406 -10.48 -13.70 -3.62
CA TRP A 406 -11.08 -12.51 -3.04
C TRP A 406 -10.35 -11.20 -3.40
N MET A 407 -9.22 -11.31 -4.14
CA MET A 407 -8.37 -10.19 -4.53
C MET A 407 -8.52 -9.80 -6.01
N THR A 408 -9.46 -10.42 -6.75
CA THR A 408 -9.59 -10.26 -8.21
C THR A 408 -9.81 -8.79 -8.60
N SER A 409 -10.53 -8.02 -7.80
CA SER A 409 -10.71 -6.58 -8.02
C SER A 409 -9.36 -5.84 -8.11
N ALA A 410 -8.45 -6.10 -7.18
CA ALA A 410 -7.16 -5.42 -7.14
C ALA A 410 -6.15 -5.99 -8.16
N LEU A 411 -6.11 -7.33 -8.33
CA LEU A 411 -5.14 -7.96 -9.24
C LEU A 411 -5.43 -7.67 -10.72
N THR A 412 -6.68 -7.47 -11.11
CA THR A 412 -7.04 -7.09 -12.49
C THR A 412 -6.47 -5.72 -12.85
N VAL A 413 -6.48 -4.76 -11.94
CA VAL A 413 -5.86 -3.44 -12.13
C VAL A 413 -4.34 -3.55 -12.28
N THR A 414 -3.71 -4.52 -11.59
CA THR A 414 -2.29 -4.81 -11.79
C THR A 414 -1.98 -5.20 -13.22
N VAL A 415 -2.79 -6.09 -13.81
CA VAL A 415 -2.61 -6.56 -15.20
C VAL A 415 -2.84 -5.45 -16.22
N LEU A 416 -3.77 -4.51 -15.93
CA LEU A 416 -3.97 -3.30 -16.75
C LEU A 416 -2.71 -2.42 -16.84
N GLY A 417 -1.76 -2.55 -15.92
CA GLY A 417 -0.54 -1.72 -15.89
C GLY A 417 -0.81 -0.25 -15.53
N CYS A 418 -1.95 0.06 -14.94
CA CYS A 418 -2.42 1.40 -14.59
C CYS A 418 -2.00 1.80 -13.17
N PRO A 419 -1.79 3.09 -12.90
CA PRO A 419 -1.75 3.59 -11.53
C PRO A 419 -3.14 3.53 -10.90
N ALA A 420 -3.19 3.16 -9.62
CA ALA A 420 -4.43 3.08 -8.85
C ALA A 420 -4.21 3.51 -7.40
N ILE A 421 -5.11 4.34 -6.90
CA ILE A 421 -5.09 4.82 -5.52
C ILE A 421 -6.30 4.29 -4.77
N SER A 422 -6.07 3.65 -3.61
CA SER A 422 -7.13 3.34 -2.66
C SER A 422 -7.38 4.57 -1.78
N VAL A 423 -8.62 4.99 -1.72
CA VAL A 423 -9.07 6.10 -0.86
C VAL A 423 -10.21 5.64 0.03
N PRO A 424 -10.32 6.14 1.28
CA PRO A 424 -11.45 5.89 2.17
C PRO A 424 -12.79 6.26 1.52
N ALA A 425 -13.76 5.35 1.54
CA ALA A 425 -15.07 5.57 0.89
C ALA A 425 -16.26 5.54 1.86
N GLY A 426 -16.13 4.83 2.98
CA GLY A 426 -17.17 4.73 4.00
C GLY A 426 -16.89 3.65 5.02
N PHE A 427 -17.91 3.41 5.85
CA PHE A 427 -17.92 2.33 6.83
C PHE A 427 -19.14 1.45 6.62
N SER A 428 -18.99 0.15 6.81
CA SER A 428 -20.13 -0.78 6.87
C SER A 428 -21.02 -0.49 8.09
N ALA A 429 -22.17 -1.12 8.14
CA ALA A 429 -23.08 -1.02 9.30
C ALA A 429 -22.41 -1.56 10.60
N GLU A 430 -21.39 -2.41 10.47
CA GLU A 430 -20.59 -2.96 11.57
C GLU A 430 -19.45 -2.03 12.00
N GLY A 431 -19.27 -0.88 11.34
CA GLY A 431 -18.18 0.06 11.62
C GLY A 431 -16.84 -0.34 11.00
N LEU A 432 -16.81 -1.25 10.03
CA LEU A 432 -15.60 -1.66 9.34
C LEU A 432 -15.32 -0.75 8.13
N PRO A 433 -14.06 -0.31 7.93
CA PRO A 433 -13.70 0.56 6.83
C PRO A 433 -13.86 -0.11 5.45
N VAL A 434 -14.25 0.68 4.46
CA VAL A 434 -14.29 0.29 3.04
C VAL A 434 -13.66 1.40 2.21
N GLY A 435 -12.72 1.03 1.35
CA GLY A 435 -12.12 1.92 0.36
C GLY A 435 -12.63 1.63 -1.05
N VAL A 436 -12.53 2.63 -1.91
CA VAL A 436 -12.62 2.47 -3.36
C VAL A 436 -11.28 2.77 -4.00
N GLN A 437 -10.99 2.13 -5.13
CA GLN A 437 -9.84 2.50 -5.93
C GLN A 437 -10.25 3.37 -7.10
N ILE A 438 -9.51 4.45 -7.29
CA ILE A 438 -9.55 5.31 -8.46
C ILE A 438 -8.38 4.90 -9.34
N VAL A 439 -8.65 4.56 -10.59
CA VAL A 439 -7.67 4.08 -11.57
C VAL A 439 -7.58 5.08 -12.71
N ALA A 440 -6.38 5.43 -13.14
CA ALA A 440 -6.16 6.32 -14.28
C ALA A 440 -5.31 5.64 -15.37
N ALA A 441 -5.20 6.27 -16.53
CA ALA A 441 -4.35 5.78 -17.62
C ALA A 441 -2.87 5.66 -17.17
N PRO A 442 -2.09 4.75 -17.75
CA PRO A 442 -0.67 4.61 -17.46
C PRO A 442 0.09 5.94 -17.59
N GLY A 443 0.94 6.27 -16.64
CA GLY A 443 1.70 7.51 -16.57
C GLY A 443 0.97 8.71 -15.96
N ASN A 444 -0.32 8.60 -15.66
CA ASN A 444 -1.15 9.69 -15.12
C ASN A 444 -1.17 9.75 -13.59
N ASP A 445 -0.08 9.37 -12.92
CA ASP A 445 -0.02 9.32 -11.45
C ASP A 445 -0.36 10.66 -10.78
N LEU A 446 0.18 11.79 -11.27
CA LEU A 446 -0.10 13.11 -10.67
C LEU A 446 -1.54 13.56 -10.90
N PHE A 447 -2.08 13.30 -12.09
CA PHE A 447 -3.51 13.54 -12.35
C PHE A 447 -4.39 12.70 -11.42
N LEU A 448 -4.03 11.45 -11.19
CA LEU A 448 -4.74 10.57 -10.26
C LEU A 448 -4.72 11.12 -8.83
N LEU A 449 -3.58 11.65 -8.37
CA LEU A 449 -3.47 12.29 -7.07
C LEU A 449 -4.36 13.54 -6.96
N ASP A 450 -4.46 14.37 -8.01
CA ASP A 450 -5.33 15.54 -8.01
C ASP A 450 -6.81 15.13 -7.91
N VAL A 451 -7.24 14.10 -8.65
CA VAL A 451 -8.59 13.55 -8.56
C VAL A 451 -8.87 12.98 -7.17
N ALA A 452 -7.92 12.22 -6.61
CA ALA A 452 -8.04 11.63 -5.28
C ALA A 452 -8.13 12.70 -4.18
N ARG A 453 -7.34 13.76 -4.28
CA ARG A 453 -7.39 14.92 -3.35
C ARG A 453 -8.74 15.63 -3.41
N ALA A 454 -9.25 15.88 -4.61
CA ALA A 454 -10.56 16.49 -4.77
C ALA A 454 -11.68 15.59 -4.21
N TYR A 455 -11.59 14.28 -4.41
CA TYR A 455 -12.50 13.30 -3.84
C TYR A 455 -12.41 13.28 -2.29
N GLU A 456 -11.21 13.25 -1.72
CA GLU A 456 -10.99 13.24 -0.26
C GLU A 456 -11.63 14.46 0.43
N GLN A 457 -11.58 15.63 -0.22
CA GLN A 457 -12.23 16.86 0.29
C GLN A 457 -13.77 16.76 0.30
N LEU A 458 -14.35 16.04 -0.64
CA LEU A 458 -15.81 15.82 -0.73
C LEU A 458 -16.28 14.70 0.19
N ASN A 459 -15.43 13.72 0.45
CA ASN A 459 -15.72 12.54 1.26
C ASN A 459 -14.68 12.35 2.36
N PRO A 460 -14.68 13.16 3.44
CA PRO A 460 -13.62 13.21 4.45
C PRO A 460 -13.65 12.02 5.44
N VAL A 461 -14.01 10.83 4.96
CA VAL A 461 -14.10 9.58 5.76
C VAL A 461 -12.75 9.21 6.37
N GLY A 462 -11.64 9.54 5.70
CA GLY A 462 -10.28 9.29 6.19
C GLY A 462 -9.94 10.01 7.51
N ALA A 463 -10.73 11.02 7.90
CA ALA A 463 -10.57 11.72 9.19
C ALA A 463 -11.14 10.95 10.39
N VAL A 464 -11.94 9.89 10.16
CA VAL A 464 -12.50 9.05 11.23
C VAL A 464 -11.41 8.21 11.85
N ARG A 465 -11.23 8.32 13.16
CA ARG A 465 -10.19 7.63 13.94
C ARG A 465 -10.75 6.36 14.61
N PRO A 466 -9.91 5.34 14.86
CA PRO A 466 -10.36 4.11 15.53
C PRO A 466 -10.66 4.35 17.01
N HIS A 467 -11.92 4.22 17.42
CA HIS A 467 -12.38 4.47 18.81
C HIS A 467 -11.79 3.49 19.83
N LEU A 468 -11.62 2.22 19.47
CA LEU A 468 -11.11 1.19 20.40
C LEU A 468 -9.70 1.48 20.93
N LEU A 469 -8.91 2.28 20.19
CA LEU A 469 -7.55 2.64 20.56
C LEU A 469 -7.46 3.95 21.37
N GLU A 470 -8.55 4.72 21.46
CA GLU A 470 -8.62 5.94 22.29
C GLU A 470 -8.87 5.61 23.76
N THR A 471 -9.62 4.55 24.05
CA THR A 471 -9.96 4.13 25.41
C THR A 471 -8.84 3.37 26.13
N ALA A 472 -7.88 2.80 25.42
CA ALA A 472 -6.73 2.10 25.99
C ALA A 472 -5.74 3.05 26.73
N GLY A 473 -5.81 4.35 26.49
CA GLY A 473 -4.98 5.38 27.15
C GLY A 473 -5.60 6.04 28.39
N ALA A 474 -6.85 5.71 28.74
CA ALA A 474 -7.59 6.43 29.77
C ALA A 474 -7.62 5.75 31.16
N SER A 475 -6.92 4.64 31.37
CA SER A 475 -6.90 3.94 32.66
C SER A 475 -5.48 3.64 33.15
N ILE A 476 -4.80 4.66 33.69
CA ILE A 476 -3.81 4.45 34.74
C ILE A 476 -4.49 4.88 36.04
N PRO A 477 -4.80 3.93 36.96
CA PRO A 477 -5.22 4.31 38.30
C PRO A 477 -4.02 4.93 39.03
N SER A 478 -4.28 6.02 39.71
CA SER A 478 -3.39 6.75 40.62
C SER A 478 -2.73 5.87 41.68
#